data_c20baf36fe468a17f3d5e2de1f82c5bc
#
_entry.id   c20baf36fe468a17f3d5e2de1f82c5bc
#
_cell.length_a   1.000
_cell.length_b   1.000
_cell.length_c   1.000
_cell.angle_alpha   90.00
_cell.angle_beta   90.00
_cell.angle_gamma   90.00
#
_symmetry.space_group_name_H-M   'P 1'
#
loop_
_entity.id
_entity.type
_entity.pdbx_description
1 polymer ?
#
loop_
_entity_poly.entity_id
_entity_poly.type
_entity_poly.pdbx_seq_one_letter_code
_entity_poly.pdbx_strand_id
1 'polypeptide(L)'
;MESQIKKIHQQLVSKEITCTALVQGKLDLLQQNTYNSVNSTLDVLALELAAKVDAKIANGETIGLLEGIPFGIKDVYMLQGTYTTASSDLLKNYKSPYTATAIQKLLDAGAIPLVKENCDSFGHGSSSENTIFGAVKNAVNPELVAGGSSGGSAVNVAKKYTVFSIGGDTGGSIRQPAGYNHIYGFKPTYGRVSRYGLMAYASSTDCVGPLAKSIEDIRIVLNVMSGKDPKDQTSIASTEISEEAISVSSIKTVGYFKNFIESEAIDAKIKADFLAAIEKIKAKGIEVKELDFFKSDILVSTYYTLAMAETASNLSRLDGTNYGNRIEAENLIETYAVTRSENFSEETKRRIVGGNQVLSQGFSDEIYLK
;
A
#
# COMPACT_ATOMS: atom_id res chain seq x y z
N MET A 1 1.85 -7.30 19.60
CA MET A 1 0.84 -6.28 19.94
C MET A 1 -0.52 -6.94 19.79
N GLU A 2 -1.46 -6.60 20.66
CA GLU A 2 -2.84 -7.07 20.63
C GLU A 2 -3.58 -6.52 19.40
N SER A 3 -4.54 -7.27 18.85
CA SER A 3 -5.36 -6.87 17.72
C SER A 3 -6.24 -5.66 18.07
N GLN A 4 -6.06 -4.58 17.33
CA GLN A 4 -6.90 -3.39 17.48
C GLN A 4 -8.29 -3.62 16.89
N ILE A 5 -8.39 -4.41 15.83
CA ILE A 5 -9.67 -4.79 15.21
C ILE A 5 -10.53 -5.53 16.23
N LYS A 6 -10.00 -6.60 16.85
CA LYS A 6 -10.75 -7.38 17.87
C LYS A 6 -11.15 -6.53 19.06
N LYS A 7 -10.24 -5.66 19.53
CA LYS A 7 -10.53 -4.75 20.66
C LYS A 7 -11.67 -3.79 20.35
N ILE A 8 -11.60 -3.10 19.21
CA ILE A 8 -12.65 -2.16 18.80
C ILE A 8 -13.97 -2.88 18.56
N HIS A 9 -13.95 -4.03 17.88
CA HIS A 9 -15.15 -4.84 17.69
C HIS A 9 -15.81 -5.19 19.03
N GLN A 10 -15.05 -5.63 20.03
CA GLN A 10 -15.56 -5.92 21.36
C GLN A 10 -16.19 -4.69 22.01
N GLN A 11 -15.55 -3.51 21.91
CA GLN A 11 -16.09 -2.26 22.45
C GLN A 11 -17.40 -1.82 21.78
N LEU A 12 -17.52 -2.03 20.46
CA LEU A 12 -18.76 -1.77 19.72
C LEU A 12 -19.87 -2.73 20.14
N VAL A 13 -19.61 -4.04 20.21
CA VAL A 13 -20.56 -5.06 20.61
C VAL A 13 -21.03 -4.86 22.06
N SER A 14 -20.12 -4.51 22.96
CA SER A 14 -20.45 -4.21 24.38
C SER A 14 -21.12 -2.85 24.57
N LYS A 15 -21.26 -2.05 23.50
CA LYS A 15 -21.77 -0.66 23.54
C LYS A 15 -20.96 0.28 24.45
N GLU A 16 -19.68 -0.03 24.70
CA GLU A 16 -18.74 0.85 25.39
C GLU A 16 -18.50 2.13 24.61
N ILE A 17 -18.43 2.01 23.27
CA ILE A 17 -18.34 3.13 22.32
C ILE A 17 -19.37 2.97 21.22
N THR A 18 -19.80 4.08 20.60
CA THR A 18 -20.53 4.04 19.34
C THR A 18 -19.57 4.09 18.16
N CYS A 19 -19.96 3.50 17.02
CA CYS A 19 -19.19 3.56 15.81
C CYS A 19 -19.04 5.01 15.32
N THR A 20 -20.12 5.79 15.40
CA THR A 20 -20.10 7.23 15.04
C THR A 20 -19.11 8.01 15.90
N ALA A 21 -19.05 7.79 17.22
CA ALA A 21 -18.08 8.45 18.10
C ALA A 21 -16.63 8.04 17.78
N LEU A 22 -16.39 6.76 17.50
CA LEU A 22 -15.09 6.26 17.07
C LEU A 22 -14.63 6.95 15.78
N VAL A 23 -15.48 6.95 14.75
CA VAL A 23 -15.18 7.53 13.43
C VAL A 23 -14.96 9.04 13.56
N GLN A 24 -15.83 9.77 14.27
CA GLN A 24 -15.65 11.20 14.51
C GLN A 24 -14.34 11.50 15.20
N GLY A 25 -13.99 10.77 16.26
CA GLY A 25 -12.71 10.97 16.95
C GLY A 25 -11.49 10.70 16.04
N LYS A 26 -11.61 9.79 15.08
CA LYS A 26 -10.54 9.56 14.07
C LYS A 26 -10.46 10.71 13.06
N LEU A 27 -11.59 11.24 12.60
CA LEU A 27 -11.64 12.39 11.70
C LEU A 27 -11.06 13.64 12.38
N ASP A 28 -11.38 13.87 13.65
CA ASP A 28 -10.82 14.98 14.43
C ASP A 28 -9.29 14.89 14.57
N LEU A 29 -8.76 13.68 14.75
CA LEU A 29 -7.30 13.44 14.76
C LEU A 29 -6.67 13.69 13.38
N LEU A 30 -7.35 13.33 12.29
CA LEU A 30 -6.90 13.57 10.93
C LEU A 30 -6.85 15.07 10.59
N GLN A 31 -7.75 15.88 11.13
CA GLN A 31 -7.70 17.35 10.98
C GLN A 31 -6.47 17.97 11.64
N GLN A 32 -5.91 17.33 12.67
CA GLN A 32 -4.68 17.75 13.35
C GLN A 32 -3.41 17.18 12.71
N ASN A 33 -3.54 16.53 11.55
CA ASN A 33 -2.42 15.87 10.87
C ASN A 33 -1.41 16.88 10.32
N THR A 34 -0.17 16.80 10.79
CA THR A 34 0.97 17.62 10.35
C THR A 34 2.02 16.84 9.56
N TYR A 35 1.69 15.59 9.18
CA TYR A 35 2.62 14.66 8.52
C TYR A 35 2.47 14.63 7.01
N ASN A 36 1.57 15.40 6.41
CA ASN A 36 1.22 15.36 4.98
C ASN A 36 0.81 13.95 4.50
N SER A 37 0.27 13.12 5.39
CA SER A 37 -0.07 11.72 5.11
C SER A 37 -1.43 11.53 4.43
N VAL A 38 -2.17 12.61 4.18
CA VAL A 38 -3.57 12.63 3.73
C VAL A 38 -3.72 13.52 2.50
N ASN A 39 -4.39 13.00 1.46
CA ASN A 39 -4.80 13.78 0.29
C ASN A 39 -6.23 14.33 0.43
N SER A 40 -7.15 13.50 0.94
CA SER A 40 -8.52 13.91 1.24
C SER A 40 -9.15 13.01 2.28
N THR A 41 -10.06 13.55 3.09
CA THR A 41 -10.89 12.79 4.03
C THR A 41 -12.22 12.40 3.40
N LEU A 42 -12.89 11.41 3.96
CA LEU A 42 -14.15 10.85 3.47
C LEU A 42 -15.27 11.02 4.51
N ASP A 43 -15.31 12.15 5.18
CA ASP A 43 -16.08 12.46 6.38
C ASP A 43 -17.56 12.07 6.25
N VAL A 44 -18.23 12.55 5.19
CA VAL A 44 -19.66 12.29 4.96
C VAL A 44 -19.92 10.79 4.83
N LEU A 45 -19.16 10.13 3.94
CA LEU A 45 -19.30 8.68 3.71
C LEU A 45 -19.01 7.88 4.98
N ALA A 46 -17.95 8.24 5.70
CA ALA A 46 -17.53 7.55 6.91
C ALA A 46 -18.59 7.64 8.02
N LEU A 47 -19.15 8.83 8.25
CA LEU A 47 -20.17 9.04 9.27
C LEU A 47 -21.51 8.38 8.90
N GLU A 48 -21.91 8.40 7.63
CA GLU A 48 -23.11 7.68 7.14
C GLU A 48 -22.97 6.15 7.35
N LEU A 49 -21.80 5.59 7.07
CA LEU A 49 -21.56 4.15 7.30
C LEU A 49 -21.51 3.84 8.80
N ALA A 50 -20.89 4.69 9.61
CA ALA A 50 -20.84 4.52 11.06
C ALA A 50 -22.26 4.53 11.70
N ALA A 51 -23.10 5.45 11.27
CA ALA A 51 -24.49 5.51 11.75
C ALA A 51 -25.28 4.24 11.40
N LYS A 52 -25.03 3.62 10.25
CA LYS A 52 -25.65 2.33 9.89
C LYS A 52 -25.19 1.19 10.80
N VAL A 53 -23.92 1.16 11.20
CA VAL A 53 -23.40 0.17 12.17
C VAL A 53 -24.03 0.40 13.54
N ASP A 54 -24.13 1.64 14.00
CA ASP A 54 -24.78 1.96 15.28
C ASP A 54 -26.26 1.55 15.28
N ALA A 55 -26.98 1.75 14.18
CA ALA A 55 -28.37 1.32 14.04
C ALA A 55 -28.51 -0.21 14.13
N LYS A 56 -27.64 -0.99 13.49
CA LYS A 56 -27.60 -2.45 13.60
C LYS A 56 -27.40 -2.90 15.05
N ILE A 57 -26.42 -2.33 15.74
CA ILE A 57 -26.14 -2.65 17.15
C ILE A 57 -27.32 -2.28 18.06
N ALA A 58 -27.96 -1.15 17.81
CA ALA A 58 -29.14 -0.73 18.56
C ALA A 58 -30.29 -1.70 18.39
N ASN A 59 -30.50 -2.22 17.18
CA ASN A 59 -31.51 -3.23 16.85
C ASN A 59 -31.21 -4.64 17.38
N GLY A 60 -30.05 -4.85 18.00
CA GLY A 60 -29.60 -6.17 18.48
C GLY A 60 -29.10 -7.11 17.39
N GLU A 61 -28.75 -6.57 16.20
CA GLU A 61 -28.19 -7.35 15.12
C GLU A 61 -26.69 -7.64 15.40
N THR A 62 -26.21 -8.81 14.97
CA THR A 62 -24.80 -9.16 15.07
C THR A 62 -24.01 -8.43 14.00
N ILE A 63 -22.88 -7.83 14.38
CA ILE A 63 -21.94 -7.20 13.46
C ILE A 63 -20.72 -8.10 13.16
N GLY A 64 -20.19 -8.02 11.95
CA GLY A 64 -18.99 -8.72 11.54
C GLY A 64 -17.72 -8.10 12.14
N LEU A 65 -16.63 -8.87 12.15
CA LEU A 65 -15.36 -8.46 12.81
C LEU A 65 -14.76 -7.17 12.25
N LEU A 66 -14.93 -6.89 10.95
CA LEU A 66 -14.48 -5.63 10.32
C LEU A 66 -15.56 -4.54 10.31
N GLU A 67 -16.78 -4.86 10.69
CA GLU A 67 -17.89 -3.91 10.64
C GLU A 67 -17.68 -2.79 11.67
N GLY A 68 -17.65 -1.56 11.16
CA GLY A 68 -17.35 -0.38 11.97
C GLY A 68 -15.85 -0.08 12.18
N ILE A 69 -14.94 -0.83 11.56
CA ILE A 69 -13.49 -0.61 11.71
C ILE A 69 -12.99 0.43 10.72
N PRO A 70 -12.41 1.56 11.18
CA PRO A 70 -11.94 2.64 10.32
C PRO A 70 -10.61 2.31 9.63
N PHE A 71 -10.51 2.54 8.29
CA PHE A 71 -9.30 2.26 7.54
C PHE A 71 -8.92 3.35 6.53
N GLY A 72 -7.66 3.30 6.06
CA GLY A 72 -7.11 4.20 5.07
C GLY A 72 -6.88 3.52 3.72
N ILE A 73 -6.95 4.30 2.65
CA ILE A 73 -6.81 3.85 1.27
C ILE A 73 -5.70 4.65 0.59
N LYS A 74 -4.58 4.00 0.24
CA LYS A 74 -3.56 4.64 -0.59
C LYS A 74 -4.22 5.23 -1.85
N ASP A 75 -3.88 6.46 -2.20
CA ASP A 75 -4.58 7.21 -3.25
C ASP A 75 -4.26 6.77 -4.70
N VAL A 76 -3.91 5.51 -4.86
CA VAL A 76 -3.82 4.80 -6.15
C VAL A 76 -4.98 3.81 -6.36
N TYR A 77 -5.88 3.67 -5.38
CA TYR A 77 -7.05 2.78 -5.46
C TYR A 77 -8.32 3.56 -5.78
N MET A 78 -9.08 3.03 -6.73
CA MET A 78 -10.40 3.54 -7.07
C MET A 78 -11.38 3.30 -5.91
N LEU A 79 -12.10 4.34 -5.54
CA LEU A 79 -13.29 4.29 -4.69
C LEU A 79 -14.37 5.11 -5.36
N GLN A 80 -15.44 4.45 -5.79
CA GLN A 80 -16.51 5.06 -6.59
C GLN A 80 -17.03 6.35 -5.97
N GLY A 81 -17.16 7.38 -6.79
CA GLY A 81 -17.69 8.67 -6.39
C GLY A 81 -16.73 9.58 -5.63
N THR A 82 -15.50 9.11 -5.33
CA THR A 82 -14.44 9.90 -4.70
C THR A 82 -13.32 10.23 -5.70
N TYR A 83 -12.45 11.16 -5.35
CA TYR A 83 -11.25 11.43 -6.14
C TYR A 83 -10.19 10.37 -5.92
N THR A 84 -9.52 9.96 -7.01
CA THR A 84 -8.32 9.13 -6.97
C THR A 84 -7.24 9.86 -7.77
N THR A 85 -6.37 10.55 -7.06
CA THR A 85 -5.41 11.48 -7.67
C THR A 85 -4.09 10.83 -8.04
N ALA A 86 -3.79 9.65 -7.50
CA ALA A 86 -2.47 9.03 -7.53
C ALA A 86 -1.35 10.01 -7.10
N SER A 87 -1.67 10.96 -6.22
CA SER A 87 -0.80 12.06 -5.76
C SER A 87 -0.14 12.86 -6.90
N SER A 88 -0.87 13.06 -8.03
CA SER A 88 -0.40 13.71 -9.26
C SER A 88 -1.39 14.76 -9.76
N ASP A 89 -0.87 15.85 -10.33
CA ASP A 89 -1.68 16.88 -11.00
C ASP A 89 -2.50 16.31 -12.16
N LEU A 90 -2.01 15.27 -12.83
CA LEU A 90 -2.71 14.65 -13.94
C LEU A 90 -4.11 14.14 -13.56
N LEU A 91 -4.26 13.60 -12.36
CA LEU A 91 -5.50 13.00 -11.87
C LEU A 91 -6.15 13.77 -10.71
N LYS A 92 -5.68 14.97 -10.38
CA LYS A 92 -6.19 15.72 -9.20
C LYS A 92 -7.71 15.89 -9.17
N ASN A 93 -8.34 15.94 -10.34
CA ASN A 93 -9.79 16.09 -10.49
C ASN A 93 -10.48 14.81 -10.98
N TYR A 94 -9.78 13.68 -11.02
CA TYR A 94 -10.34 12.42 -11.51
C TYR A 94 -11.22 11.76 -10.46
N LYS A 95 -12.52 11.73 -10.74
CA LYS A 95 -13.52 11.07 -9.91
C LYS A 95 -13.68 9.61 -10.34
N SER A 96 -13.46 8.69 -9.42
CA SER A 96 -13.49 7.25 -9.70
C SER A 96 -14.88 6.77 -10.10
N PRO A 97 -15.05 6.11 -11.25
CA PRO A 97 -16.34 5.61 -11.72
C PRO A 97 -16.74 4.26 -11.10
N TYR A 98 -15.81 3.57 -10.45
CA TYR A 98 -16.02 2.26 -9.80
C TYR A 98 -15.08 2.10 -8.60
N THR A 99 -15.30 1.04 -7.81
CA THR A 99 -14.48 0.70 -6.64
C THR A 99 -13.53 -0.47 -6.96
N ALA A 100 -12.29 -0.38 -6.50
CA ALA A 100 -11.31 -1.46 -6.57
C ALA A 100 -11.81 -2.70 -5.80
N THR A 101 -11.61 -3.90 -6.36
CA THR A 101 -12.14 -5.14 -5.76
C THR A 101 -11.68 -5.35 -4.32
N ALA A 102 -10.40 -5.09 -4.01
CA ALA A 102 -9.89 -5.23 -2.65
C ALA A 102 -10.60 -4.27 -1.67
N ILE A 103 -10.87 -3.04 -2.11
CA ILE A 103 -11.60 -2.04 -1.31
C ILE A 103 -13.06 -2.43 -1.18
N GLN A 104 -13.71 -2.89 -2.26
CA GLN A 104 -15.11 -3.32 -2.24
C GLN A 104 -15.34 -4.46 -1.23
N LYS A 105 -14.46 -5.46 -1.20
CA LYS A 105 -14.54 -6.57 -0.22
C LYS A 105 -14.47 -6.08 1.23
N LEU A 106 -13.67 -5.06 1.51
CA LEU A 106 -13.60 -4.45 2.84
C LEU A 106 -14.88 -3.67 3.19
N LEU A 107 -15.44 -2.94 2.21
CA LEU A 107 -16.71 -2.25 2.37
C LEU A 107 -17.86 -3.25 2.60
N ASP A 108 -17.89 -4.34 1.85
CA ASP A 108 -18.89 -5.42 1.99
C ASP A 108 -18.79 -6.11 3.35
N ALA A 109 -17.57 -6.16 3.93
CA ALA A 109 -17.34 -6.61 5.31
C ALA A 109 -17.64 -5.54 6.36
N GLY A 110 -18.15 -4.37 5.97
CA GLY A 110 -18.57 -3.28 6.84
C GLY A 110 -17.44 -2.38 7.36
N ALA A 111 -16.22 -2.50 6.85
CA ALA A 111 -15.12 -1.59 7.20
C ALA A 111 -15.40 -0.16 6.66
N ILE A 112 -14.95 0.86 7.39
CA ILE A 112 -15.28 2.26 7.13
C ILE A 112 -14.06 2.99 6.55
N PRO A 113 -14.09 3.42 5.27
CA PRO A 113 -13.02 4.19 4.67
C PRO A 113 -13.02 5.62 5.22
N LEU A 114 -11.89 6.06 5.79
CA LEU A 114 -11.75 7.40 6.37
C LEU A 114 -11.07 8.39 5.45
N VAL A 115 -10.10 7.92 4.65
CA VAL A 115 -9.10 8.80 4.07
C VAL A 115 -8.46 8.20 2.82
N LYS A 116 -8.21 9.07 1.83
CA LYS A 116 -7.31 8.82 0.70
C LYS A 116 -5.92 9.28 1.11
N GLU A 117 -4.96 8.37 1.10
CA GLU A 117 -3.65 8.53 1.72
C GLU A 117 -2.58 8.94 0.72
N ASN A 118 -1.76 9.91 1.13
CA ASN A 118 -0.67 10.43 0.32
C ASN A 118 0.39 9.35 0.02
N CYS A 119 0.97 9.43 -1.17
CA CYS A 119 1.93 8.45 -1.66
C CYS A 119 2.88 9.09 -2.68
N ASP A 120 3.94 8.40 -3.04
CA ASP A 120 4.67 8.79 -4.25
C ASP A 120 3.74 8.69 -5.47
N SER A 121 3.82 9.68 -6.34
CA SER A 121 2.97 9.83 -7.52
C SER A 121 2.96 8.54 -8.37
N PHE A 122 1.77 8.00 -8.63
CA PHE A 122 1.55 6.71 -9.33
C PHE A 122 2.34 5.53 -8.74
N GLY A 123 2.75 5.61 -7.48
CA GLY A 123 3.61 4.60 -6.86
C GLY A 123 5.09 4.69 -7.24
N HIS A 124 5.50 5.76 -7.95
CA HIS A 124 6.87 5.96 -8.43
C HIS A 124 7.71 6.70 -7.41
N GLY A 125 8.34 5.96 -6.51
CA GLY A 125 9.20 6.49 -5.47
C GLY A 125 9.36 5.50 -4.32
N SER A 126 10.19 5.86 -3.36
CA SER A 126 10.47 5.07 -2.16
C SER A 126 10.62 5.93 -0.90
N SER A 127 10.26 7.21 -0.97
CA SER A 127 10.38 8.15 0.13
C SER A 127 9.06 8.85 0.49
N SER A 128 8.06 8.83 -0.42
CA SER A 128 6.81 9.63 -0.37
C SER A 128 7.06 11.13 -0.36
N GLU A 129 8.12 11.56 -1.06
CA GLU A 129 8.42 12.97 -1.35
C GLU A 129 7.92 13.38 -2.75
N ASN A 130 7.74 12.40 -3.65
CA ASN A 130 7.32 12.60 -5.02
C ASN A 130 5.79 12.72 -5.13
N THR A 131 5.23 13.81 -4.66
CA THR A 131 3.78 14.04 -4.51
C THR A 131 3.44 15.52 -4.60
N ILE A 132 2.24 15.85 -5.10
CA ILE A 132 1.72 17.24 -5.16
C ILE A 132 1.18 17.74 -3.81
N PHE A 133 1.02 16.87 -2.80
CA PHE A 133 0.45 17.21 -1.50
C PHE A 133 1.50 17.49 -0.42
N GLY A 134 2.78 17.62 -0.81
CA GLY A 134 3.91 17.80 0.10
C GLY A 134 4.45 16.48 0.63
N ALA A 135 5.76 16.45 0.90
CA ALA A 135 6.47 15.26 1.38
C ALA A 135 5.85 14.69 2.66
N VAL A 136 5.64 13.38 2.69
CA VAL A 136 5.14 12.70 3.88
C VAL A 136 6.25 12.58 4.92
N LYS A 137 6.00 13.08 6.12
CA LYS A 137 6.95 13.03 7.22
C LYS A 137 6.87 11.68 7.94
N ASN A 138 8.02 11.17 8.38
CA ASN A 138 8.09 9.92 9.13
C ASN A 138 7.39 10.05 10.50
N ALA A 139 6.62 9.03 10.89
CA ALA A 139 5.86 9.04 12.13
C ALA A 139 6.73 8.93 13.40
N VAL A 140 7.95 8.38 13.29
CA VAL A 140 8.87 8.19 14.42
C VAL A 140 9.75 9.43 14.58
N ASN A 141 10.30 9.94 13.46
CA ASN A 141 11.10 11.16 13.42
C ASN A 141 10.71 11.98 12.18
N PRO A 142 10.00 13.11 12.36
CA PRO A 142 9.52 13.94 11.24
C PRO A 142 10.60 14.55 10.33
N GLU A 143 11.87 14.53 10.76
CA GLU A 143 13.02 14.99 9.97
C GLU A 143 13.50 13.93 8.96
N LEU A 144 12.98 12.71 9.06
CA LEU A 144 13.31 11.62 8.16
C LEU A 144 12.19 11.36 7.16
N VAL A 145 12.53 10.68 6.05
CA VAL A 145 11.54 10.24 5.06
C VAL A 145 10.63 9.16 5.64
N ALA A 146 9.35 9.20 5.26
CA ALA A 146 8.38 8.19 5.68
C ALA A 146 8.62 6.81 5.05
N GLY A 147 9.48 6.75 4.03
CA GLY A 147 9.50 5.63 3.10
C GLY A 147 8.32 5.68 2.14
N GLY A 148 8.36 4.82 1.11
CA GLY A 148 7.36 4.84 0.05
C GLY A 148 7.35 3.57 -0.81
N SER A 149 6.41 3.58 -1.68
CA SER A 149 5.46 4.64 -2.05
C SER A 149 4.21 4.73 -1.18
N SER A 150 3.96 3.84 -0.20
CA SER A 150 2.79 3.89 0.70
C SER A 150 3.11 4.58 2.04
N GLY A 151 3.83 5.75 1.99
CA GLY A 151 4.25 6.45 3.20
C GLY A 151 3.08 7.00 4.01
N GLY A 152 2.08 7.62 3.37
CA GLY A 152 0.87 8.10 4.05
C GLY A 152 0.13 6.97 4.76
N SER A 153 0.01 5.80 4.11
CA SER A 153 -0.61 4.60 4.70
C SER A 153 0.12 4.15 5.97
N ALA A 154 1.46 4.11 5.92
CA ALA A 154 2.27 3.72 7.06
C ALA A 154 2.16 4.72 8.22
N VAL A 155 2.22 6.01 7.92
CA VAL A 155 2.12 7.09 8.92
C VAL A 155 0.74 7.11 9.57
N ASN A 156 -0.34 6.98 8.80
CA ASN A 156 -1.70 6.99 9.35
C ASN A 156 -1.93 5.83 10.35
N VAL A 157 -1.45 4.64 10.04
CA VAL A 157 -1.48 3.50 10.97
C VAL A 157 -0.58 3.75 12.18
N ALA A 158 0.65 4.23 11.97
CA ALA A 158 1.59 4.49 13.06
C ALA A 158 1.06 5.52 14.06
N LYS A 159 0.43 6.59 13.57
CA LYS A 159 -0.20 7.66 14.37
C LYS A 159 -1.61 7.33 14.86
N LYS A 160 -2.12 6.12 14.54
CA LYS A 160 -3.46 5.66 14.93
C LYS A 160 -4.59 6.50 14.35
N TYR A 161 -4.37 7.20 13.25
CA TYR A 161 -5.41 7.88 12.49
C TYR A 161 -6.37 6.84 11.88
N THR A 162 -5.82 5.75 11.38
CA THR A 162 -6.55 4.57 10.91
C THR A 162 -6.18 3.33 11.75
N VAL A 163 -7.03 2.31 11.76
CA VAL A 163 -6.75 1.03 12.42
C VAL A 163 -5.83 0.17 11.54
N PHE A 164 -6.12 0.16 10.26
CA PHE A 164 -5.29 -0.42 9.21
C PHE A 164 -5.37 0.45 7.95
N SER A 165 -4.48 0.20 7.00
CA SER A 165 -4.50 0.88 5.69
C SER A 165 -4.18 -0.12 4.58
N ILE A 166 -4.63 0.20 3.36
CA ILE A 166 -4.35 -0.59 2.17
C ILE A 166 -3.31 0.12 1.33
N GLY A 167 -2.16 -0.54 1.18
CA GLY A 167 -1.04 -0.10 0.37
C GLY A 167 -0.82 -0.95 -0.89
N GLY A 168 0.09 -0.52 -1.75
CA GLY A 168 0.56 -1.25 -2.91
C GLY A 168 2.07 -1.46 -2.85
N ASP A 169 2.54 -2.64 -3.23
CA ASP A 169 3.96 -3.04 -3.18
C ASP A 169 4.39 -3.64 -4.52
N THR A 170 5.23 -2.93 -5.24
CA THR A 170 5.82 -3.35 -6.52
C THR A 170 7.27 -3.79 -6.31
N GLY A 171 8.03 -3.02 -5.54
CA GLY A 171 9.44 -3.28 -5.21
C GLY A 171 9.79 -3.03 -3.72
N GLY A 172 8.77 -3.02 -2.82
CA GLY A 172 8.97 -2.73 -1.40
C GLY A 172 7.98 -1.72 -0.82
N SER A 173 7.05 -1.19 -1.62
CA SER A 173 6.27 0.00 -1.28
C SER A 173 5.20 -0.17 -0.19
N ILE A 174 5.03 -1.34 0.39
CA ILE A 174 4.32 -1.59 1.67
C ILE A 174 5.35 -1.85 2.77
N ARG A 175 6.30 -2.76 2.50
CA ARG A 175 7.22 -3.30 3.50
C ARG A 175 8.21 -2.25 4.01
N GLN A 176 8.79 -1.45 3.10
CA GLN A 176 9.76 -0.43 3.44
C GLN A 176 9.15 0.69 4.30
N PRO A 177 8.05 1.39 3.89
CA PRO A 177 7.46 2.42 4.73
C PRO A 177 6.90 1.87 6.05
N ALA A 178 6.43 0.61 6.08
CA ALA A 178 6.03 -0.03 7.35
C ALA A 178 7.22 -0.19 8.31
N GLY A 179 8.36 -0.66 7.81
CA GLY A 179 9.59 -0.77 8.60
C GLY A 179 10.07 0.59 9.12
N TYR A 180 10.05 1.63 8.29
CA TYR A 180 10.48 2.98 8.67
C TYR A 180 9.57 3.64 9.71
N ASN A 181 8.30 3.25 9.79
CA ASN A 181 7.32 3.81 10.73
C ASN A 181 6.97 2.83 11.87
N HIS A 182 7.76 1.77 12.08
CA HIS A 182 7.62 0.80 13.19
C HIS A 182 6.23 0.15 13.26
N ILE A 183 5.68 -0.26 12.12
CA ILE A 183 4.44 -1.02 12.00
C ILE A 183 4.66 -2.28 11.16
N TYR A 184 3.65 -3.12 11.04
CA TYR A 184 3.67 -4.26 10.13
C TYR A 184 3.08 -3.88 8.78
N GLY A 185 3.79 -4.24 7.71
CA GLY A 185 3.33 -4.16 6.33
C GLY A 185 3.52 -5.51 5.66
N PHE A 186 2.49 -6.03 5.02
CA PHE A 186 2.52 -7.36 4.43
C PHE A 186 2.26 -7.34 2.93
N LYS A 187 3.26 -7.78 2.16
CA LYS A 187 3.11 -8.06 0.74
C LYS A 187 2.74 -9.53 0.57
N PRO A 188 1.51 -9.85 0.17
CA PRO A 188 1.13 -11.25 -0.09
C PRO A 188 1.82 -11.80 -1.33
N THR A 189 1.63 -13.09 -1.57
CA THR A 189 1.95 -13.72 -2.86
C THR A 189 1.20 -13.01 -3.98
N TYR A 190 1.89 -12.76 -5.11
CA TYR A 190 1.29 -12.16 -6.29
C TYR A 190 0.02 -12.91 -6.72
N GLY A 191 -1.02 -12.16 -7.04
CA GLY A 191 -2.32 -12.72 -7.41
C GLY A 191 -3.22 -13.16 -6.24
N ARG A 192 -2.74 -13.18 -4.98
CA ARG A 192 -3.59 -13.52 -3.84
C ARG A 192 -4.72 -12.51 -3.61
N VAL A 193 -4.44 -11.24 -3.86
CA VAL A 193 -5.41 -10.13 -3.81
C VAL A 193 -5.54 -9.54 -5.21
N SER A 194 -6.79 -9.31 -5.66
CA SER A 194 -7.07 -8.70 -6.96
C SER A 194 -6.48 -7.29 -7.04
N ARG A 195 -5.92 -6.98 -8.21
CA ARG A 195 -5.41 -5.63 -8.57
C ARG A 195 -6.43 -4.79 -9.35
N TYR A 196 -7.63 -5.32 -9.60
CA TYR A 196 -8.65 -4.55 -10.30
C TYR A 196 -8.99 -3.27 -9.54
N GLY A 197 -8.85 -2.12 -10.21
CA GLY A 197 -9.06 -0.80 -9.62
C GLY A 197 -7.85 -0.22 -8.88
N LEU A 198 -6.69 -0.90 -8.92
CA LEU A 198 -5.39 -0.33 -8.59
C LEU A 198 -4.81 0.37 -9.82
N MET A 199 -4.30 1.58 -9.68
CA MET A 199 -3.46 2.23 -10.71
C MET A 199 -2.18 1.44 -10.90
N ALA A 200 -2.00 0.88 -12.09
CA ALA A 200 -0.86 0.02 -12.39
C ALA A 200 0.45 0.81 -12.45
N TYR A 201 1.45 0.37 -11.70
CA TYR A 201 2.84 0.77 -11.85
C TYR A 201 3.57 -0.24 -12.75
N ALA A 202 3.83 -1.43 -12.26
CA ALA A 202 4.41 -2.54 -13.02
C ALA A 202 3.54 -3.80 -12.80
N SER A 203 2.68 -4.08 -13.78
CA SER A 203 1.59 -5.06 -13.65
C SER A 203 2.08 -6.47 -13.28
N SER A 204 3.32 -6.83 -13.68
CA SER A 204 3.93 -8.14 -13.37
C SER A 204 4.36 -8.28 -11.90
N THR A 205 4.47 -7.18 -11.15
CA THR A 205 5.00 -7.18 -9.78
C THR A 205 4.10 -6.48 -8.77
N ASP A 206 3.12 -5.69 -9.22
CA ASP A 206 2.20 -4.98 -8.32
C ASP A 206 1.43 -5.94 -7.42
N CYS A 207 1.50 -5.73 -6.11
CA CYS A 207 0.75 -6.47 -5.09
C CYS A 207 -0.03 -5.51 -4.20
N VAL A 208 -1.25 -5.91 -3.87
CA VAL A 208 -2.12 -5.22 -2.90
C VAL A 208 -1.94 -5.86 -1.54
N GLY A 209 -1.78 -5.06 -0.50
CA GLY A 209 -1.63 -5.62 0.85
C GLY A 209 -1.90 -4.63 1.97
N PRO A 210 -2.09 -5.14 3.19
CA PRO A 210 -2.43 -4.36 4.37
C PRO A 210 -1.20 -3.86 5.13
N LEU A 211 -1.41 -2.73 5.83
CA LEU A 211 -0.53 -2.19 6.85
C LEU A 211 -1.33 -2.10 8.17
N ALA A 212 -0.77 -2.59 9.29
CA ALA A 212 -1.43 -2.54 10.59
C ALA A 212 -0.41 -2.57 11.75
N LYS A 213 -0.89 -2.39 12.99
CA LYS A 213 -0.05 -2.44 14.20
C LYS A 213 0.11 -3.83 14.78
N SER A 214 -0.61 -4.83 14.29
CA SER A 214 -0.46 -6.22 14.72
C SER A 214 -0.51 -7.19 13.54
N ILE A 215 0.17 -8.32 13.66
CA ILE A 215 0.14 -9.41 12.67
C ILE A 215 -1.27 -9.99 12.56
N GLU A 216 -1.99 -10.03 13.67
CA GLU A 216 -3.37 -10.50 13.71
C GLU A 216 -4.30 -9.62 12.87
N ASP A 217 -4.17 -8.27 12.97
CA ASP A 217 -4.94 -7.35 12.14
C ASP A 217 -4.59 -7.52 10.65
N ILE A 218 -3.30 -7.73 10.31
CA ILE A 218 -2.86 -8.06 8.95
C ILE A 218 -3.60 -9.31 8.44
N ARG A 219 -3.66 -10.38 9.24
CA ARG A 219 -4.30 -11.65 8.88
C ARG A 219 -5.80 -11.47 8.61
N ILE A 220 -6.49 -10.76 9.52
CA ILE A 220 -7.93 -10.50 9.41
C ILE A 220 -8.24 -9.76 8.11
N VAL A 221 -7.53 -8.66 7.84
CA VAL A 221 -7.75 -7.82 6.66
C VAL A 221 -7.39 -8.59 5.38
N LEU A 222 -6.27 -9.33 5.38
CA LEU A 222 -5.82 -10.09 4.23
C LEU A 222 -6.82 -11.20 3.86
N ASN A 223 -7.40 -11.90 4.83
CA ASN A 223 -8.40 -12.92 4.59
C ASN A 223 -9.62 -12.37 3.85
N VAL A 224 -10.11 -11.19 4.25
CA VAL A 224 -11.23 -10.54 3.58
C VAL A 224 -10.89 -10.12 2.14
N MET A 225 -9.71 -9.58 1.90
CA MET A 225 -9.32 -9.11 0.57
C MET A 225 -8.96 -10.24 -0.41
N SER A 226 -8.55 -11.40 0.11
CA SER A 226 -8.02 -12.52 -0.69
C SER A 226 -9.05 -13.17 -1.60
N GLY A 227 -8.56 -13.87 -2.63
CA GLY A 227 -9.35 -14.75 -3.50
C GLY A 227 -9.48 -14.30 -4.93
N LYS A 228 -9.98 -15.22 -5.77
CA LYS A 228 -10.11 -15.02 -7.21
C LYS A 228 -11.13 -13.93 -7.55
N ASP A 229 -10.77 -13.13 -8.54
CA ASP A 229 -11.60 -12.07 -9.13
C ASP A 229 -11.65 -12.25 -10.65
N PRO A 230 -12.83 -12.38 -11.26
CA PRO A 230 -12.95 -12.50 -12.72
C PRO A 230 -12.48 -11.25 -13.46
N LYS A 231 -12.36 -10.10 -12.79
CA LYS A 231 -11.88 -8.84 -13.36
C LYS A 231 -10.34 -8.72 -13.35
N ASP A 232 -9.64 -9.61 -12.61
CA ASP A 232 -8.18 -9.74 -12.62
C ASP A 232 -7.79 -11.19 -12.90
N GLN A 233 -7.41 -11.46 -14.14
CA GLN A 233 -7.06 -12.84 -14.58
C GLN A 233 -5.82 -13.40 -13.89
N THR A 234 -4.99 -12.57 -13.27
CA THR A 234 -3.83 -13.02 -12.49
C THR A 234 -4.19 -13.40 -11.06
N SER A 235 -5.42 -13.10 -10.62
CA SER A 235 -5.87 -13.47 -9.28
C SER A 235 -6.07 -14.98 -9.15
N ILE A 236 -5.66 -15.50 -7.99
CA ILE A 236 -5.74 -16.93 -7.68
C ILE A 236 -6.78 -17.23 -6.60
N ALA A 237 -7.33 -18.42 -6.59
CA ALA A 237 -8.09 -18.91 -5.46
C ALA A 237 -7.16 -18.99 -4.24
N SER A 238 -7.65 -18.59 -3.09
CA SER A 238 -6.88 -18.60 -1.85
C SER A 238 -7.69 -19.24 -0.73
N THR A 239 -7.00 -20.00 0.12
CA THR A 239 -7.55 -20.51 1.37
C THR A 239 -7.43 -19.45 2.46
N GLU A 240 -8.31 -19.49 3.44
CA GLU A 240 -8.21 -18.68 4.64
C GLU A 240 -6.92 -18.99 5.39
N ILE A 241 -6.29 -17.93 5.92
CA ILE A 241 -5.15 -18.07 6.83
C ILE A 241 -5.73 -18.31 8.22
N SER A 242 -5.49 -19.51 8.75
CA SER A 242 -5.99 -19.95 10.06
C SER A 242 -5.56 -19.02 11.21
N GLU A 243 -6.37 -18.97 12.25
CA GLU A 243 -5.99 -18.36 13.54
C GLU A 243 -5.01 -19.22 14.35
N GLU A 244 -4.93 -20.50 14.02
CA GLU A 244 -4.01 -21.41 14.71
C GLU A 244 -2.58 -20.92 14.53
N ALA A 245 -1.98 -20.50 15.63
CA ALA A 245 -0.59 -20.12 15.64
C ALA A 245 0.27 -21.33 15.31
N ILE A 246 1.15 -21.20 14.32
CA ILE A 246 2.22 -22.19 14.13
C ILE A 246 3.03 -22.21 15.42
N SER A 247 3.07 -23.39 16.06
CA SER A 247 3.88 -23.55 17.27
C SER A 247 5.36 -23.30 16.93
N VAL A 248 6.02 -22.47 17.70
CA VAL A 248 7.48 -22.23 17.55
C VAL A 248 8.25 -23.55 17.59
N SER A 249 7.77 -24.55 18.37
CA SER A 249 8.37 -25.87 18.45
C SER A 249 8.28 -26.68 17.15
N SER A 250 7.39 -26.32 16.20
CA SER A 250 7.30 -26.95 14.88
C SER A 250 8.32 -26.40 13.87
N ILE A 251 8.91 -25.22 14.16
CA ILE A 251 9.93 -24.61 13.31
C ILE A 251 11.28 -25.25 13.64
N LYS A 252 11.83 -26.02 12.70
CA LYS A 252 13.11 -26.71 12.90
C LYS A 252 14.29 -25.94 12.34
N THR A 253 14.09 -25.23 11.25
CA THR A 253 15.16 -24.54 10.53
C THR A 253 14.69 -23.15 10.10
N VAL A 254 15.56 -22.15 10.24
CA VAL A 254 15.40 -20.79 9.72
C VAL A 254 16.61 -20.46 8.83
N GLY A 255 16.37 -19.94 7.64
CA GLY A 255 17.42 -19.46 6.74
C GLY A 255 17.44 -17.94 6.67
N TYR A 256 18.60 -17.35 6.42
CA TYR A 256 18.75 -15.95 6.05
C TYR A 256 19.79 -15.76 4.95
N PHE A 257 19.65 -14.69 4.17
CA PHE A 257 20.60 -14.38 3.10
C PHE A 257 21.78 -13.59 3.64
N LYS A 258 22.93 -14.24 3.76
CA LYS A 258 24.16 -13.71 4.34
C LYS A 258 24.68 -12.48 3.56
N ASN A 259 24.73 -12.59 2.26
CA ASN A 259 25.25 -11.53 1.38
C ASN A 259 24.49 -10.19 1.51
N PHE A 260 23.20 -10.18 1.87
CA PHE A 260 22.52 -8.94 2.17
C PHE A 260 22.93 -8.35 3.52
N ILE A 261 23.10 -9.18 4.54
CA ILE A 261 23.46 -8.71 5.90
C ILE A 261 24.93 -8.28 5.98
N GLU A 262 25.81 -8.86 5.16
CA GLU A 262 27.22 -8.50 5.09
C GLU A 262 27.50 -7.29 4.18
N SER A 263 26.50 -6.80 3.47
CA SER A 263 26.64 -5.60 2.62
C SER A 263 27.12 -4.40 3.41
N GLU A 264 28.05 -3.65 2.84
CA GLU A 264 28.57 -2.37 3.40
C GLU A 264 27.48 -1.28 3.43
N ALA A 265 26.39 -1.45 2.65
CA ALA A 265 25.25 -0.54 2.65
C ALA A 265 24.34 -0.68 3.88
N ILE A 266 24.53 -1.71 4.71
CA ILE A 266 23.72 -1.94 5.92
C ILE A 266 24.35 -1.21 7.10
N ASP A 267 23.57 -0.40 7.79
CA ASP A 267 23.94 0.27 9.03
C ASP A 267 24.44 -0.74 10.07
N ALA A 268 25.56 -0.42 10.73
CA ALA A 268 26.22 -1.32 11.66
C ALA A 268 25.34 -1.75 12.84
N LYS A 269 24.46 -0.84 13.33
CA LYS A 269 23.52 -1.15 14.40
C LYS A 269 22.43 -2.11 13.93
N ILE A 270 21.89 -1.89 12.73
CA ILE A 270 20.89 -2.79 12.14
C ILE A 270 21.47 -4.19 11.96
N LYS A 271 22.71 -4.29 11.46
CA LYS A 271 23.43 -5.56 11.35
C LYS A 271 23.59 -6.26 12.71
N ALA A 272 24.02 -5.53 13.73
CA ALA A 272 24.19 -6.05 15.06
C ALA A 272 22.86 -6.55 15.68
N ASP A 273 21.79 -5.77 15.55
CA ASP A 273 20.46 -6.11 16.04
C ASP A 273 19.90 -7.37 15.34
N PHE A 274 20.14 -7.49 14.01
CA PHE A 274 19.76 -8.68 13.26
C PHE A 274 20.52 -9.93 13.75
N LEU A 275 21.83 -9.85 13.90
CA LEU A 275 22.65 -10.97 14.39
C LEU A 275 22.26 -11.37 15.82
N ALA A 276 21.96 -10.40 16.68
CA ALA A 276 21.44 -10.68 18.02
C ALA A 276 20.07 -11.41 17.98
N ALA A 277 19.21 -11.10 17.00
CA ALA A 277 17.96 -11.84 16.80
C ALA A 277 18.20 -13.28 16.34
N ILE A 278 19.19 -13.51 15.45
CA ILE A 278 19.62 -14.85 15.04
C ILE A 278 20.09 -15.68 16.25
N GLU A 279 20.90 -15.11 17.14
CA GLU A 279 21.35 -15.83 18.35
C GLU A 279 20.17 -16.20 19.28
N LYS A 280 19.16 -15.34 19.39
CA LYS A 280 17.94 -15.68 20.15
C LYS A 280 17.16 -16.84 19.51
N ILE A 281 17.17 -16.96 18.19
CA ILE A 281 16.54 -18.08 17.46
C ILE A 281 17.32 -19.38 17.73
N LYS A 282 18.65 -19.35 17.62
CA LYS A 282 19.52 -20.50 17.95
C LYS A 282 19.33 -20.98 19.39
N ALA A 283 19.21 -20.03 20.33
CA ALA A 283 19.01 -20.35 21.77
C ALA A 283 17.66 -21.08 22.01
N LYS A 284 16.71 -21.04 21.09
CA LYS A 284 15.45 -21.82 21.11
C LYS A 284 15.61 -23.24 20.55
N GLY A 285 16.81 -23.66 20.17
CA GLY A 285 17.07 -24.96 19.53
C GLY A 285 16.69 -25.04 18.06
N ILE A 286 16.49 -23.91 17.41
CA ILE A 286 16.16 -23.85 15.99
C ILE A 286 17.47 -23.77 15.18
N GLU A 287 17.62 -24.66 14.21
CA GLU A 287 18.76 -24.63 13.28
C GLU A 287 18.71 -23.33 12.45
N VAL A 288 19.86 -22.62 12.32
CA VAL A 288 19.95 -21.44 11.46
C VAL A 288 20.92 -21.71 10.32
N LYS A 289 20.45 -21.51 9.08
CA LYS A 289 21.23 -21.67 7.84
C LYS A 289 21.55 -20.34 7.21
N GLU A 290 22.81 -20.12 6.90
CA GLU A 290 23.25 -19.04 6.05
C GLU A 290 23.07 -19.45 4.58
N LEU A 291 22.44 -18.60 3.80
CA LEU A 291 22.18 -18.82 2.40
C LEU A 291 22.76 -17.64 1.59
N ASP A 292 23.26 -17.92 0.41
CA ASP A 292 23.62 -16.87 -0.54
C ASP A 292 22.44 -16.65 -1.51
N PHE A 293 22.04 -15.38 -1.67
CA PHE A 293 21.03 -15.06 -2.64
C PHE A 293 21.64 -15.06 -4.05
N PHE A 294 21.03 -15.81 -4.93
CA PHE A 294 21.45 -15.93 -6.31
C PHE A 294 21.36 -14.57 -7.02
N LYS A 295 22.46 -14.15 -7.65
CA LYS A 295 22.54 -12.90 -8.45
C LYS A 295 22.06 -11.63 -7.72
N SER A 296 22.43 -11.46 -6.45
CA SER A 296 22.05 -10.29 -5.65
C SER A 296 22.53 -8.96 -6.26
N ASP A 297 23.62 -8.98 -7.02
CA ASP A 297 24.25 -7.85 -7.69
C ASP A 297 23.40 -7.23 -8.81
N ILE A 298 22.53 -8.02 -9.46
CA ILE A 298 21.68 -7.54 -10.57
C ILE A 298 20.23 -7.30 -10.18
N LEU A 299 19.81 -7.58 -8.95
CA LEU A 299 18.40 -7.49 -8.54
C LEU A 299 17.78 -6.10 -8.76
N VAL A 300 18.49 -5.06 -8.32
CA VAL A 300 18.00 -3.68 -8.41
C VAL A 300 17.91 -3.23 -9.87
N SER A 301 18.93 -3.51 -10.67
CA SER A 301 18.95 -3.16 -12.10
C SER A 301 17.86 -3.89 -12.87
N THR A 302 17.68 -5.18 -12.62
CA THR A 302 16.59 -5.99 -13.23
C THR A 302 15.21 -5.42 -12.85
N TYR A 303 15.00 -5.10 -11.57
CA TYR A 303 13.75 -4.50 -11.13
C TYR A 303 13.46 -3.18 -11.85
N TYR A 304 14.43 -2.24 -11.91
CA TYR A 304 14.20 -0.97 -12.57
C TYR A 304 14.00 -1.11 -14.08
N THR A 305 14.72 -2.00 -14.74
CA THR A 305 14.52 -2.28 -16.17
C THR A 305 13.10 -2.75 -16.46
N LEU A 306 12.63 -3.78 -15.74
CA LEU A 306 11.27 -4.30 -15.89
C LEU A 306 10.22 -3.25 -15.53
N ALA A 307 10.35 -2.62 -14.36
CA ALA A 307 9.36 -1.70 -13.86
C ALA A 307 9.23 -0.43 -14.73
N MET A 308 10.33 0.11 -15.26
CA MET A 308 10.31 1.25 -16.17
C MET A 308 9.66 0.89 -17.51
N ALA A 309 9.95 -0.27 -18.07
CA ALA A 309 9.34 -0.76 -19.30
C ALA A 309 7.82 -0.88 -19.16
N GLU A 310 7.35 -1.49 -18.08
CA GLU A 310 5.92 -1.62 -17.80
C GLU A 310 5.27 -0.28 -17.46
N THR A 311 5.95 0.62 -16.75
CA THR A 311 5.49 1.99 -16.51
C THR A 311 5.23 2.74 -17.80
N ALA A 312 6.16 2.71 -18.74
CA ALA A 312 6.02 3.39 -20.03
C ALA A 312 4.76 2.90 -20.76
N SER A 313 4.50 1.60 -20.74
CA SER A 313 3.29 1.01 -21.31
C SER A 313 2.03 1.36 -20.51
N ASN A 314 2.03 1.15 -19.18
CA ASN A 314 0.85 1.33 -18.32
C ASN A 314 0.37 2.79 -18.27
N LEU A 315 1.29 3.75 -18.23
CA LEU A 315 0.94 5.18 -18.15
C LEU A 315 0.74 5.83 -19.53
N SER A 316 0.90 5.09 -20.64
CA SER A 316 0.67 5.61 -22.00
C SER A 316 -0.77 6.11 -22.21
N ARG A 317 -1.74 5.47 -21.52
CA ARG A 317 -3.17 5.82 -21.58
C ARG A 317 -3.53 7.13 -20.88
N LEU A 318 -2.62 7.66 -20.06
CA LEU A 318 -2.82 8.91 -19.30
C LEU A 318 -2.27 10.08 -20.10
N ASP A 319 -3.07 10.58 -21.01
CA ASP A 319 -2.73 11.60 -22.02
C ASP A 319 -3.62 12.86 -21.95
N GLY A 320 -4.55 12.90 -20.99
CA GLY A 320 -5.52 13.98 -20.83
C GLY A 320 -6.68 13.95 -21.84
N THR A 321 -6.76 12.91 -22.69
CA THR A 321 -7.86 12.77 -23.66
C THR A 321 -9.03 11.98 -23.06
N ASN A 322 -8.75 10.80 -22.53
CA ASN A 322 -9.76 9.95 -21.91
C ASN A 322 -9.97 10.24 -20.42
N TYR A 323 -8.90 10.59 -19.73
CA TYR A 323 -8.92 10.98 -18.32
C TYR A 323 -7.80 11.91 -17.97
N GLY A 324 -8.01 12.64 -16.88
CA GLY A 324 -7.00 13.49 -16.27
C GLY A 324 -7.11 14.95 -16.70
N ASN A 325 -6.19 15.75 -16.17
CA ASN A 325 -6.09 17.17 -16.44
C ASN A 325 -5.44 17.37 -17.81
N ARG A 326 -6.22 17.89 -18.77
CA ARG A 326 -5.77 18.17 -20.13
C ARG A 326 -5.29 19.61 -20.24
N ILE A 327 -4.17 19.81 -20.90
CA ILE A 327 -3.64 21.13 -21.26
C ILE A 327 -3.66 21.23 -22.78
N GLU A 328 -4.46 22.16 -23.33
CA GLU A 328 -4.59 22.36 -24.77
C GLU A 328 -3.34 23.05 -25.32
N ALA A 329 -2.95 22.67 -26.54
CA ALA A 329 -1.88 23.27 -27.33
C ALA A 329 -2.31 23.41 -28.79
N GLU A 330 -1.41 23.84 -29.68
CA GLU A 330 -1.72 24.17 -31.08
C GLU A 330 -2.25 22.97 -31.89
N ASN A 331 -1.79 21.77 -31.55
CA ASN A 331 -2.19 20.53 -32.17
C ASN A 331 -2.24 19.36 -31.18
N LEU A 332 -2.78 18.22 -31.63
CA LEU A 332 -2.99 17.06 -30.78
C LEU A 332 -1.68 16.49 -30.21
N ILE A 333 -0.61 16.46 -30.98
CA ILE A 333 0.70 15.93 -30.54
C ILE A 333 1.28 16.82 -29.44
N GLU A 334 1.23 18.13 -29.63
CA GLU A 334 1.66 19.09 -28.62
C GLU A 334 0.78 19.06 -27.38
N THR A 335 -0.55 18.90 -27.56
CA THR A 335 -1.48 18.71 -26.42
C THR A 335 -1.09 17.50 -25.58
N TYR A 336 -0.76 16.37 -26.19
CA TYR A 336 -0.25 15.21 -25.44
C TYR A 336 1.08 15.48 -24.75
N ALA A 337 2.00 16.12 -25.45
CA ALA A 337 3.33 16.42 -24.93
C ALA A 337 3.25 17.35 -23.72
N VAL A 338 2.57 18.49 -23.84
CA VAL A 338 2.44 19.47 -22.74
C VAL A 338 1.62 18.92 -21.59
N THR A 339 0.52 18.20 -21.86
CA THR A 339 -0.29 17.57 -20.81
C THR A 339 0.54 16.63 -19.96
N ARG A 340 1.36 15.79 -20.56
CA ARG A 340 2.19 14.81 -19.85
C ARG A 340 3.40 15.46 -19.17
N SER A 341 4.06 16.42 -19.83
CA SER A 341 5.24 17.09 -19.26
C SER A 341 4.91 17.95 -18.05
N GLU A 342 3.75 18.62 -18.03
CA GLU A 342 3.36 19.50 -16.93
C GLU A 342 2.69 18.76 -15.75
N ASN A 343 2.03 17.63 -16.01
CA ASN A 343 1.23 16.95 -15.00
C ASN A 343 1.89 15.70 -14.38
N PHE A 344 2.90 15.12 -15.01
CA PHE A 344 3.72 14.07 -14.39
C PHE A 344 4.88 14.68 -13.60
N SER A 345 5.17 14.10 -12.43
CA SER A 345 6.36 14.44 -11.66
C SER A 345 7.66 14.07 -12.38
N GLU A 346 8.76 14.70 -12.01
CA GLU A 346 10.08 14.44 -12.61
C GLU A 346 10.49 12.97 -12.53
N GLU A 347 10.22 12.32 -11.40
CA GLU A 347 10.54 10.89 -11.23
C GLU A 347 9.69 10.01 -12.14
N THR A 348 8.41 10.30 -12.28
CA THR A 348 7.51 9.58 -13.20
C THR A 348 7.97 9.76 -14.64
N LYS A 349 8.31 10.97 -15.06
CA LYS A 349 8.85 11.27 -16.40
C LYS A 349 10.15 10.50 -16.67
N ARG A 350 11.08 10.51 -15.71
CA ARG A 350 12.35 9.77 -15.82
C ARG A 350 12.11 8.28 -16.08
N ARG A 351 11.19 7.66 -15.36
CA ARG A 351 10.86 6.24 -15.54
C ARG A 351 10.17 5.95 -16.86
N ILE A 352 9.28 6.82 -17.32
CA ILE A 352 8.63 6.69 -18.63
C ILE A 352 9.68 6.78 -19.76
N VAL A 353 10.58 7.76 -19.71
CA VAL A 353 11.63 7.93 -20.73
C VAL A 353 12.59 6.72 -20.72
N GLY A 354 13.05 6.30 -19.54
CA GLY A 354 13.90 5.11 -19.41
C GLY A 354 13.22 3.85 -19.90
N GLY A 355 11.93 3.68 -19.61
CA GLY A 355 11.13 2.55 -20.09
C GLY A 355 10.95 2.52 -21.60
N ASN A 356 10.71 3.67 -22.23
CA ASN A 356 10.64 3.77 -23.68
C ASN A 356 12.00 3.42 -24.33
N GLN A 357 13.11 3.82 -23.71
CA GLN A 357 14.44 3.44 -24.17
C GLN A 357 14.63 1.92 -24.11
N VAL A 358 14.29 1.29 -22.99
CA VAL A 358 14.38 -0.17 -22.81
C VAL A 358 13.54 -0.94 -23.84
N LEU A 359 12.35 -0.42 -24.17
CA LEU A 359 11.42 -1.04 -25.14
C LEU A 359 11.74 -0.69 -26.60
N SER A 360 12.69 0.21 -26.87
CA SER A 360 13.01 0.61 -28.24
C SER A 360 13.77 -0.46 -29.00
N GLN A 361 13.69 -0.41 -30.33
CA GLN A 361 14.37 -1.34 -31.22
C GLN A 361 15.89 -1.34 -30.96
N GLY A 362 16.49 -2.52 -30.83
CA GLY A 362 17.90 -2.72 -30.52
C GLY A 362 18.20 -2.87 -29.04
N PHE A 363 17.40 -2.28 -28.14
CA PHE A 363 17.59 -2.42 -26.70
C PHE A 363 16.66 -3.48 -26.07
N SER A 364 15.46 -3.72 -26.63
CA SER A 364 14.53 -4.70 -26.06
C SER A 364 15.10 -6.11 -26.04
N ASP A 365 15.77 -6.53 -27.11
CA ASP A 365 16.39 -7.87 -27.22
C ASP A 365 17.64 -7.99 -26.33
N GLU A 366 18.39 -6.92 -26.18
CA GLU A 366 19.65 -6.93 -25.44
C GLU A 366 19.47 -6.74 -23.94
N ILE A 367 18.41 -6.05 -23.50
CA ILE A 367 18.24 -5.63 -22.12
C ILE A 367 16.97 -6.26 -21.50
N TYR A 368 15.80 -6.12 -22.18
CA TYR A 368 14.53 -6.51 -21.59
C TYR A 368 14.27 -8.02 -21.64
N LEU A 369 14.69 -8.68 -22.73
CA LEU A 369 14.46 -10.12 -22.94
C LEU A 369 15.54 -11.03 -22.34
N LYS A 370 16.63 -10.48 -21.82
CA LYS A 370 17.67 -11.22 -21.09
C LYS A 370 17.33 -11.40 -19.61
#